data_11f95939d94ad6b0f8bbc6158f41e379
#
_entry.id   11f95939d94ad6b0f8bbc6158f41e379
#
_cell.length_a   1.000
_cell.length_b   1.000
_cell.length_c   1.000
_cell.angle_alpha   90.00
_cell.angle_beta   90.00
_cell.angle_gamma   90.00
#
_symmetry.space_group_name_H-M   'P 1'
#
loop_
_entity.id
_entity.type
_entity.pdbx_description
1 polymer ?
#
loop_
_entity_poly.entity_id
_entity_poly.type
_entity_poly.pdbx_seq_one_letter_code
_entity_poly.pdbx_strand_id
1 'polypeptide(L)'
;MQRYLLLIAAFLLGLSWLSPFHYTPWLTFSSELLAYAAALCLLGAYIEQPLRFPKQQLPLLLMSFIPLLQWGFGIELYWNKALLSCVYLFAFMSMVILGYNLSQSPQQRQKIMSGFCLLTFLVGLISVGIAFLQWLHLDAAFSQWMMQLRGNRPYANFAQPNNMATFLMMSLMGCLYLFEQRRLPTWLLGLGAALLIFTIALSQSRTPWVACVVLSAYFIWKRHSLKRFKLTHLFAWVIGYIACLLLVPILNGVLVQWGLSHSTMGDVIERASSSHSRFNIWMQMIYAIKQHPWVGYGWNQTSVAQLAGADFLTHNERTNSAHNWVLEMLVWNGVVIGAAIVAYAVWWLYQLAKQRSLESVVALATVGCVLIHAMFEFPQNYAYFLLPVGFLLGLAQAPNYKLASIEIKSGLTTTVLVIGILLYGLIWRDYLKAIDVLNVAHKHSDQGLVLQQAQSVYILDQFTHRAEWYTLNRFSHLSDAQIADYHRAVVITPTYYDLYKYAQLLAFNGKMSEAMHQLQLIRGLYHVEHSASDLLENKDHNGKALPLVAVSGAALVH
;
A
#
# COMPACT_ATOMS: atom_id res chain seq x y z
N MET A 1 20.75 -19.74 -17.13
CA MET A 1 20.58 -18.87 -15.96
C MET A 1 19.30 -18.03 -16.07
N GLN A 2 19.10 -17.24 -17.11
CA GLN A 2 17.94 -16.34 -17.29
C GLN A 2 16.57 -17.01 -17.04
N ARG A 3 16.31 -18.18 -17.66
CA ARG A 3 15.03 -18.90 -17.51
C ARG A 3 14.71 -19.27 -16.06
N TYR A 4 15.71 -19.72 -15.30
CA TYR A 4 15.52 -20.09 -13.90
C TYR A 4 15.21 -18.87 -13.02
N LEU A 5 15.91 -17.74 -13.26
CA LEU A 5 15.63 -16.50 -12.52
C LEU A 5 14.23 -15.96 -12.80
N LEU A 6 13.74 -16.07 -14.04
CA LEU A 6 12.37 -15.70 -14.38
C LEU A 6 11.33 -16.59 -13.67
N LEU A 7 11.59 -17.89 -13.54
CA LEU A 7 10.71 -18.82 -12.82
C LEU A 7 10.73 -18.56 -11.32
N ILE A 8 11.91 -18.31 -10.75
CA ILE A 8 12.06 -17.93 -9.33
C ILE A 8 11.34 -16.61 -9.05
N ALA A 9 11.49 -15.61 -9.92
CA ALA A 9 10.79 -14.34 -9.78
C ALA A 9 9.26 -14.53 -9.80
N ALA A 10 8.73 -15.33 -10.72
CA ALA A 10 7.31 -15.64 -10.79
C ALA A 10 6.82 -16.38 -9.52
N PHE A 11 7.58 -17.34 -9.02
CA PHE A 11 7.27 -18.07 -7.79
C PHE A 11 7.25 -17.13 -6.56
N LEU A 12 8.29 -16.31 -6.40
CA LEU A 12 8.38 -15.34 -5.30
C LEU A 12 7.24 -14.30 -5.35
N LEU A 13 6.90 -13.83 -6.54
CA LEU A 13 5.76 -12.94 -6.73
C LEU A 13 4.44 -13.62 -6.36
N GLY A 14 4.24 -14.88 -6.74
CA GLY A 14 3.09 -15.68 -6.31
C GLY A 14 3.00 -15.82 -4.80
N LEU A 15 4.13 -16.12 -4.15
CA LEU A 15 4.22 -16.19 -2.69
C LEU A 15 3.95 -14.83 -2.02
N SER A 16 4.34 -13.71 -2.63
CA SER A 16 4.09 -12.38 -2.07
C SER A 16 2.59 -12.08 -1.93
N TRP A 17 1.77 -12.57 -2.85
CA TRP A 17 0.30 -12.46 -2.79
C TRP A 17 -0.36 -13.49 -1.87
N LEU A 18 0.32 -14.60 -1.58
CA LEU A 18 -0.20 -15.68 -0.73
C LEU A 18 0.35 -15.64 0.70
N SER A 19 1.25 -14.71 1.04
CA SER A 19 1.84 -14.62 2.37
C SER A 19 0.78 -14.31 3.44
N PRO A 20 0.62 -15.16 4.46
CA PRO A 20 -0.32 -14.93 5.56
C PRO A 20 0.25 -14.06 6.68
N PHE A 21 1.52 -13.64 6.58
CA PHE A 21 2.25 -12.99 7.67
C PHE A 21 2.05 -11.48 7.64
N HIS A 22 1.23 -10.97 8.56
CA HIS A 22 0.90 -9.55 8.71
C HIS A 22 1.09 -9.12 10.16
N TYR A 23 2.34 -8.82 10.54
CA TYR A 23 2.70 -8.45 11.91
C TYR A 23 3.19 -7.00 12.01
N THR A 24 2.87 -6.37 13.13
CA THR A 24 3.46 -5.07 13.50
C THR A 24 4.97 -5.22 13.71
N PRO A 25 5.78 -4.19 13.46
CA PRO A 25 5.41 -2.80 13.14
C PRO A 25 5.13 -2.52 11.65
N TRP A 26 5.42 -3.44 10.74
CA TRP A 26 5.22 -3.28 9.30
C TRP A 26 4.41 -4.46 8.76
N LEU A 27 3.08 -4.29 8.73
CA LEU A 27 2.13 -5.37 8.46
C LEU A 27 2.36 -6.14 7.14
N THR A 28 2.85 -5.47 6.10
CA THR A 28 3.04 -6.06 4.77
C THR A 28 4.48 -6.49 4.50
N PHE A 29 5.36 -6.41 5.49
CA PHE A 29 6.80 -6.62 5.32
C PHE A 29 7.13 -7.93 4.59
N SER A 30 6.52 -9.04 4.97
CA SER A 30 6.78 -10.36 4.35
C SER A 30 6.41 -10.38 2.87
N SER A 31 5.23 -9.84 2.52
CA SER A 31 4.78 -9.74 1.12
C SER A 31 5.67 -8.81 0.30
N GLU A 32 6.09 -7.69 0.90
CA GLU A 32 6.99 -6.72 0.27
C GLU A 32 8.36 -7.31 0.02
N LEU A 33 8.92 -7.98 1.03
CA LEU A 33 10.22 -8.64 0.93
C LEU A 33 10.25 -9.65 -0.24
N LEU A 34 9.21 -10.48 -0.38
CA LEU A 34 9.06 -11.43 -1.48
C LEU A 34 8.92 -10.74 -2.85
N ALA A 35 8.16 -9.64 -2.91
CA ALA A 35 8.01 -8.87 -4.14
C ALA A 35 9.32 -8.20 -4.58
N TYR A 36 10.10 -7.65 -3.64
CA TYR A 36 11.44 -7.11 -3.93
C TYR A 36 12.43 -8.21 -4.34
N ALA A 37 12.41 -9.38 -3.71
CA ALA A 37 13.22 -10.51 -4.11
C ALA A 37 12.89 -10.95 -5.55
N ALA A 38 11.61 -10.97 -5.93
CA ALA A 38 11.18 -11.24 -7.29
C ALA A 38 11.74 -10.18 -8.28
N ALA A 39 11.69 -8.91 -7.90
CA ALA A 39 12.25 -7.81 -8.71
C ALA A 39 13.77 -7.92 -8.91
N LEU A 40 14.51 -8.28 -7.85
CA LEU A 40 15.96 -8.51 -7.93
C LEU A 40 16.29 -9.72 -8.83
N CYS A 41 15.50 -10.79 -8.78
CA CYS A 41 15.65 -11.93 -9.68
C CYS A 41 15.38 -11.54 -11.14
N LEU A 42 14.38 -10.68 -11.41
CA LEU A 42 14.12 -10.16 -12.75
C LEU A 42 15.26 -9.29 -13.25
N LEU A 43 15.82 -8.43 -12.40
CA LEU A 43 16.98 -7.61 -12.74
C LEU A 43 18.20 -8.50 -13.01
N GLY A 44 18.44 -9.50 -12.17
CA GLY A 44 19.51 -10.50 -12.35
C GLY A 44 19.39 -11.30 -13.63
N ALA A 45 18.15 -11.56 -14.09
CA ALA A 45 17.92 -12.25 -15.37
C ALA A 45 18.34 -11.43 -16.60
N TYR A 46 18.64 -10.13 -16.42
CA TYR A 46 18.95 -9.21 -17.54
C TYR A 46 20.34 -8.55 -17.44
N ILE A 47 21.18 -8.92 -16.48
CA ILE A 47 22.48 -8.25 -16.22
C ILE A 47 23.49 -8.38 -17.36
N GLU A 48 23.39 -9.43 -18.20
CA GLU A 48 24.32 -9.68 -19.31
C GLU A 48 24.00 -8.84 -20.55
N GLN A 49 22.85 -8.18 -20.58
CA GLN A 49 22.37 -7.43 -21.74
C GLN A 49 22.28 -5.93 -21.43
N PRO A 50 22.55 -5.06 -22.43
CA PRO A 50 22.30 -3.64 -22.25
C PRO A 50 20.80 -3.38 -22.13
N LEU A 51 20.42 -2.48 -21.21
CA LEU A 51 19.04 -2.03 -21.05
C LEU A 51 18.79 -0.77 -21.89
N ARG A 52 17.66 -0.74 -22.57
CA ARG A 52 17.15 0.47 -23.22
C ARG A 52 16.28 1.24 -22.24
N PHE A 53 16.69 2.44 -21.91
CA PHE A 53 15.93 3.37 -21.07
C PHE A 53 15.18 4.37 -21.96
N PRO A 54 13.86 4.27 -22.13
CA PRO A 54 13.11 5.21 -22.93
C PRO A 54 13.17 6.63 -22.32
N LYS A 55 13.56 7.63 -23.12
CA LYS A 55 13.72 9.02 -22.61
C LYS A 55 12.45 9.58 -21.98
N GLN A 56 11.29 9.14 -22.42
CA GLN A 56 10.02 9.54 -21.82
C GLN A 56 9.84 9.09 -20.36
N GLN A 57 10.71 8.20 -19.84
CA GLN A 57 10.72 7.76 -18.44
C GLN A 57 11.66 8.61 -17.55
N LEU A 58 12.33 9.61 -18.10
CA LEU A 58 13.15 10.54 -17.31
C LEU A 58 12.37 11.20 -16.15
N PRO A 59 11.10 11.59 -16.30
CA PRO A 59 10.33 12.10 -15.17
C PRO A 59 10.21 11.10 -14.01
N LEU A 60 10.11 9.78 -14.26
CA LEU A 60 10.10 8.77 -13.19
C LEU A 60 11.43 8.73 -12.43
N LEU A 61 12.55 8.87 -13.15
CA LEU A 61 13.87 8.95 -12.53
C LEU A 61 13.97 10.18 -11.63
N LEU A 62 13.56 11.35 -12.12
CA LEU A 62 13.57 12.59 -11.34
C LEU A 62 12.66 12.48 -10.12
N MET A 63 11.45 11.93 -10.29
CA MET A 63 10.49 11.70 -9.22
C MET A 63 11.07 10.81 -8.11
N SER A 64 11.91 9.82 -8.45
CA SER A 64 12.52 8.92 -7.49
C SER A 64 13.44 9.61 -6.48
N PHE A 65 13.92 10.82 -6.76
CA PHE A 65 14.78 11.59 -5.86
C PHE A 65 14.01 12.65 -5.04
N ILE A 66 12.74 12.90 -5.34
CA ILE A 66 11.95 13.94 -4.63
C ILE A 66 11.95 13.71 -3.12
N PRO A 67 11.70 12.50 -2.58
CA PRO A 67 11.66 12.31 -1.13
C PRO A 67 12.99 12.68 -0.43
N LEU A 68 14.14 12.36 -1.04
CA LEU A 68 15.44 12.73 -0.48
C LEU A 68 15.69 14.24 -0.55
N LEU A 69 15.25 14.91 -1.61
CA LEU A 69 15.31 16.37 -1.69
C LEU A 69 14.42 17.01 -0.61
N GLN A 70 13.22 16.49 -0.40
CA GLN A 70 12.32 16.96 0.65
C GLN A 70 12.93 16.78 2.05
N TRP A 71 13.62 15.66 2.29
CA TRP A 71 14.35 15.47 3.53
C TRP A 71 15.53 16.46 3.67
N GLY A 72 16.29 16.68 2.62
CA GLY A 72 17.39 17.65 2.60
C GLY A 72 16.93 19.09 2.89
N PHE A 73 15.68 19.43 2.55
CA PHE A 73 15.06 20.74 2.86
C PHE A 73 14.28 20.74 4.19
N GLY A 74 14.29 19.65 4.97
CA GLY A 74 13.60 19.54 6.25
C GLY A 74 12.07 19.40 6.15
N ILE A 75 11.53 19.09 4.95
CA ILE A 75 10.10 18.87 4.71
C ILE A 75 9.71 17.45 5.13
N GLU A 76 10.50 16.44 4.70
CA GLU A 76 10.37 15.06 5.19
C GLU A 76 11.09 14.93 6.54
N LEU A 77 10.39 14.41 7.54
CA LEU A 77 10.85 14.41 8.93
C LEU A 77 11.91 13.34 9.21
N TYR A 78 11.86 12.20 8.48
CA TYR A 78 12.73 11.07 8.69
C TYR A 78 13.49 10.68 7.43
N TRP A 79 14.81 10.61 7.54
CA TRP A 79 15.68 10.25 6.41
C TRP A 79 15.37 8.84 5.86
N ASN A 80 15.07 7.91 6.73
CA ASN A 80 14.74 6.54 6.35
C ASN A 80 13.44 6.44 5.57
N LYS A 81 12.43 7.24 5.91
CA LYS A 81 11.17 7.31 5.13
C LYS A 81 11.42 7.88 3.74
N ALA A 82 12.27 8.91 3.64
CA ALA A 82 12.72 9.44 2.37
C ALA A 82 13.45 8.37 1.54
N LEU A 83 14.39 7.66 2.16
CA LEU A 83 15.16 6.59 1.50
C LEU A 83 14.24 5.45 1.04
N LEU A 84 13.35 4.95 1.90
CA LEU A 84 12.42 3.88 1.53
C LEU A 84 11.50 4.32 0.39
N SER A 85 10.97 5.54 0.43
CA SER A 85 10.15 6.10 -0.66
C SER A 85 10.93 6.15 -1.98
N CYS A 86 12.21 6.56 -1.94
CA CYS A 86 13.08 6.51 -3.12
C CYS A 86 13.28 5.07 -3.63
N VAL A 87 13.51 4.11 -2.72
CA VAL A 87 13.66 2.69 -3.09
C VAL A 87 12.40 2.16 -3.79
N TYR A 88 11.20 2.50 -3.30
CA TYR A 88 9.93 2.12 -3.93
C TYR A 88 9.79 2.71 -5.34
N LEU A 89 10.04 4.00 -5.49
CA LEU A 89 9.94 4.69 -6.77
C LEU A 89 11.00 4.20 -7.77
N PHE A 90 12.22 3.98 -7.30
CA PHE A 90 13.31 3.47 -8.12
C PHE A 90 13.06 2.02 -8.56
N ALA A 91 12.53 1.18 -7.67
CA ALA A 91 12.14 -0.18 -7.98
C ALA A 91 10.96 -0.21 -8.98
N PHE A 92 9.95 0.65 -8.81
CA PHE A 92 8.87 0.83 -9.77
C PHE A 92 9.40 1.20 -11.16
N MET A 93 10.27 2.22 -11.25
CA MET A 93 10.92 2.61 -12.50
C MET A 93 11.73 1.46 -13.11
N SER A 94 12.48 0.72 -12.29
CA SER A 94 13.24 -0.43 -12.74
C SER A 94 12.35 -1.52 -13.33
N MET A 95 11.18 -1.77 -12.73
CA MET A 95 10.19 -2.70 -13.27
C MET A 95 9.60 -2.21 -14.60
N VAL A 96 9.34 -0.91 -14.76
CA VAL A 96 8.93 -0.34 -16.06
C VAL A 96 10.00 -0.60 -17.13
N ILE A 97 11.27 -0.34 -16.81
CA ILE A 97 12.39 -0.56 -17.75
C ILE A 97 12.51 -2.04 -18.09
N LEU A 98 12.46 -2.93 -17.11
CA LEU A 98 12.55 -4.38 -17.32
C LEU A 98 11.36 -4.91 -18.13
N GLY A 99 10.14 -4.50 -17.81
CA GLY A 99 8.95 -4.84 -18.58
C GLY A 99 9.05 -4.44 -20.05
N TYR A 100 9.57 -3.23 -20.31
CA TYR A 100 9.85 -2.74 -21.67
C TYR A 100 10.89 -3.60 -22.37
N ASN A 101 12.04 -3.86 -21.76
CA ASN A 101 13.16 -4.57 -22.38
C ASN A 101 12.89 -6.06 -22.60
N LEU A 102 12.28 -6.74 -21.64
CA LEU A 102 11.91 -8.15 -21.74
C LEU A 102 10.80 -8.42 -22.76
N SER A 103 10.09 -7.39 -23.22
CA SER A 103 8.90 -7.52 -24.07
C SER A 103 9.08 -6.93 -25.47
N GLN A 104 10.32 -6.71 -25.92
CA GLN A 104 10.60 -6.06 -27.22
C GLN A 104 10.09 -6.88 -28.41
N SER A 105 10.34 -8.19 -28.45
CA SER A 105 9.83 -9.03 -29.52
C SER A 105 8.38 -9.47 -29.24
N PRO A 106 7.52 -9.59 -30.28
CA PRO A 106 6.14 -10.07 -30.09
C PRO A 106 6.06 -11.43 -29.40
N GLN A 107 6.97 -12.35 -29.73
CA GLN A 107 6.99 -13.70 -29.18
C GLN A 107 7.35 -13.69 -27.67
N GLN A 108 8.37 -12.92 -27.29
CA GLN A 108 8.76 -12.77 -25.88
C GLN A 108 7.64 -12.09 -25.08
N ARG A 109 7.06 -11.01 -25.62
CA ARG A 109 5.94 -10.31 -24.97
C ARG A 109 4.75 -11.21 -24.73
N GLN A 110 4.35 -12.01 -25.73
CA GLN A 110 3.28 -13.00 -25.61
C GLN A 110 3.60 -14.06 -24.55
N LYS A 111 4.84 -14.58 -24.53
CA LYS A 111 5.28 -15.58 -23.56
C LYS A 111 5.25 -15.05 -22.12
N ILE A 112 5.79 -13.85 -21.92
CA ILE A 112 5.84 -13.19 -20.60
C ILE A 112 4.43 -12.88 -20.11
N MET A 113 3.60 -12.27 -20.96
CA MET A 113 2.21 -11.98 -20.62
C MET A 113 1.42 -13.25 -20.31
N SER A 114 1.61 -14.33 -21.08
CA SER A 114 0.98 -15.64 -20.80
C SER A 114 1.40 -16.20 -19.45
N GLY A 115 2.69 -16.12 -19.10
CA GLY A 115 3.20 -16.56 -17.80
C GLY A 115 2.64 -15.75 -16.64
N PHE A 116 2.62 -14.43 -16.77
CA PHE A 116 2.05 -13.54 -15.77
C PHE A 116 0.55 -13.78 -15.58
N CYS A 117 -0.22 -13.91 -16.67
CA CYS A 117 -1.65 -14.18 -16.61
C CYS A 117 -1.98 -15.55 -16.03
N LEU A 118 -1.16 -16.58 -16.33
CA LEU A 118 -1.31 -17.89 -15.73
C LEU A 118 -1.02 -17.85 -14.22
N LEU A 119 0.05 -17.16 -13.82
CA LEU A 119 0.39 -16.99 -12.41
C LEU A 119 -0.74 -16.30 -11.65
N THR A 120 -1.22 -15.15 -12.13
CA THR A 120 -2.29 -14.42 -11.46
C THR A 120 -3.59 -15.21 -11.40
N PHE A 121 -3.92 -15.97 -12.45
CA PHE A 121 -5.09 -16.85 -12.49
C PHE A 121 -5.00 -17.96 -11.45
N LEU A 122 -3.87 -18.68 -11.37
CA LEU A 122 -3.66 -19.75 -10.40
C LEU A 122 -3.67 -19.24 -8.95
N VAL A 123 -2.94 -18.16 -8.67
CA VAL A 123 -2.93 -17.53 -7.34
C VAL A 123 -4.32 -16.98 -6.99
N GLY A 124 -5.04 -16.45 -7.99
CA GLY A 124 -6.43 -16.02 -7.82
C GLY A 124 -7.36 -17.16 -7.39
N LEU A 125 -7.24 -18.33 -8.01
CA LEU A 125 -8.04 -19.50 -7.63
C LEU A 125 -7.67 -20.01 -6.22
N ILE A 126 -6.39 -19.98 -5.84
CA ILE A 126 -5.97 -20.29 -4.46
C ILE A 126 -6.60 -19.30 -3.48
N SER A 127 -6.56 -18.00 -3.81
CA SER A 127 -7.16 -16.95 -2.97
C SER A 127 -8.68 -17.10 -2.86
N VAL A 128 -9.37 -17.57 -3.92
CA VAL A 128 -10.80 -17.96 -3.87
C VAL A 128 -11.02 -19.06 -2.85
N GLY A 129 -10.21 -20.14 -2.87
CA GLY A 129 -10.30 -21.22 -1.90
C GLY A 129 -10.12 -20.73 -0.46
N ILE A 130 -9.11 -19.87 -0.21
CA ILE A 130 -8.87 -19.29 1.11
C ILE A 130 -10.07 -18.42 1.53
N ALA A 131 -10.60 -17.57 0.63
CA ALA A 131 -11.75 -16.72 0.93
C ALA A 131 -13.02 -17.54 1.25
N PHE A 132 -13.21 -18.70 0.62
CA PHE A 132 -14.32 -19.61 0.95
C PHE A 132 -14.15 -20.25 2.33
N LEU A 133 -12.93 -20.68 2.68
CA LEU A 133 -12.65 -21.20 4.02
C LEU A 133 -12.90 -20.12 5.09
N GLN A 134 -12.52 -18.87 4.83
CA GLN A 134 -12.83 -17.74 5.71
C GLN A 134 -14.35 -17.49 5.80
N TRP A 135 -15.06 -17.51 4.69
CA TRP A 135 -16.51 -17.28 4.66
C TRP A 135 -17.29 -18.36 5.43
N LEU A 136 -16.82 -19.61 5.38
CA LEU A 136 -17.41 -20.75 6.09
C LEU A 136 -16.85 -20.91 7.52
N HIS A 137 -16.00 -19.97 8.00
CA HIS A 137 -15.34 -20.04 9.31
C HIS A 137 -14.54 -21.34 9.56
N LEU A 138 -13.95 -21.90 8.49
CA LEU A 138 -13.07 -23.07 8.53
C LEU A 138 -11.58 -22.68 8.59
N ASP A 139 -11.27 -21.40 8.56
CA ASP A 139 -9.93 -20.82 8.52
C ASP A 139 -9.09 -21.11 9.77
N ALA A 140 -9.72 -21.33 10.93
CA ALA A 140 -9.03 -21.66 12.17
C ALA A 140 -8.21 -22.98 12.05
N ALA A 141 -8.73 -23.97 11.30
CA ALA A 141 -8.03 -25.24 11.08
C ALA A 141 -6.74 -25.09 10.23
N PHE A 142 -6.58 -23.98 9.52
CA PHE A 142 -5.47 -23.72 8.62
C PHE A 142 -4.69 -22.45 8.99
N SER A 143 -4.72 -22.04 10.25
CA SER A 143 -4.13 -20.77 10.75
C SER A 143 -2.64 -20.60 10.46
N GLN A 144 -1.90 -21.66 10.16
CA GLN A 144 -0.48 -21.61 9.77
C GLN A 144 -0.28 -21.17 8.31
N TRP A 145 -1.29 -21.35 7.44
CA TRP A 145 -1.20 -21.13 6.00
C TRP A 145 -2.06 -19.97 5.52
N MET A 146 -3.00 -19.53 6.34
CA MET A 146 -3.89 -18.43 6.00
C MET A 146 -4.21 -17.56 7.20
N MET A 147 -4.54 -16.30 6.91
CA MET A 147 -5.02 -15.38 7.92
C MET A 147 -6.41 -15.81 8.41
N GLN A 148 -6.62 -15.75 9.72
CA GLN A 148 -7.94 -15.92 10.31
C GLN A 148 -8.82 -14.70 9.99
N LEU A 149 -10.09 -14.96 9.69
CA LEU A 149 -11.06 -13.92 9.39
C LEU A 149 -11.29 -13.02 10.61
N ARG A 150 -11.09 -11.73 10.43
CA ARG A 150 -11.49 -10.69 11.38
C ARG A 150 -12.63 -9.88 10.78
N GLY A 151 -13.77 -9.90 11.44
CA GLY A 151 -15.00 -9.31 10.90
C GLY A 151 -15.76 -10.29 10.00
N ASN A 152 -16.59 -9.77 9.09
CA ASN A 152 -17.56 -10.56 8.31
C ASN A 152 -17.28 -10.58 6.78
N ARG A 153 -16.15 -10.03 6.33
CA ARG A 153 -15.80 -9.91 4.90
C ARG A 153 -14.51 -10.66 4.61
N PRO A 154 -14.52 -11.73 3.82
CA PRO A 154 -13.30 -12.43 3.45
C PRO A 154 -12.28 -11.52 2.75
N TYR A 155 -11.02 -11.79 2.99
CA TYR A 155 -9.88 -11.06 2.40
C TYR A 155 -8.71 -11.96 2.00
N ALA A 156 -8.89 -13.29 2.07
CA ALA A 156 -7.84 -14.27 1.85
C ALA A 156 -6.57 -13.93 2.67
N ASN A 157 -5.40 -13.86 2.03
CA ASN A 157 -4.16 -13.46 2.69
C ASN A 157 -3.76 -11.98 2.42
N PHE A 158 -4.71 -11.13 1.98
CA PHE A 158 -4.43 -9.71 1.68
C PHE A 158 -4.70 -8.76 2.87
N ALA A 159 -5.12 -9.28 4.02
CA ALA A 159 -5.49 -8.53 5.23
C ALA A 159 -6.62 -7.50 5.05
N GLN A 160 -7.05 -7.24 3.81
CA GLN A 160 -8.09 -6.25 3.49
C GLN A 160 -8.95 -6.73 2.31
N PRO A 161 -10.30 -6.70 2.42
CA PRO A 161 -11.19 -7.14 1.34
C PRO A 161 -11.01 -6.39 0.02
N ASN A 162 -10.68 -5.09 0.06
CA ASN A 162 -10.46 -4.30 -1.15
C ASN A 162 -9.20 -4.72 -1.90
N ASN A 163 -8.12 -5.07 -1.19
CA ASN A 163 -6.89 -5.60 -1.79
C ASN A 163 -7.14 -6.95 -2.47
N MET A 164 -7.83 -7.88 -1.78
CA MET A 164 -8.24 -9.16 -2.37
C MET A 164 -9.06 -8.94 -3.63
N ALA A 165 -10.11 -8.12 -3.56
CA ALA A 165 -10.96 -7.84 -4.72
C ALA A 165 -10.17 -7.29 -5.91
N THR A 166 -9.22 -6.38 -5.68
CA THR A 166 -8.35 -5.83 -6.71
C THR A 166 -7.46 -6.91 -7.34
N PHE A 167 -6.87 -7.78 -6.52
CA PHE A 167 -6.08 -8.88 -7.03
C PHE A 167 -6.92 -9.88 -7.85
N LEU A 168 -8.13 -10.19 -7.39
CA LEU A 168 -9.06 -11.07 -8.14
C LEU A 168 -9.52 -10.42 -9.46
N MET A 169 -9.68 -9.10 -9.52
CA MET A 169 -9.91 -8.39 -10.79
C MET A 169 -8.70 -8.50 -11.73
N MET A 170 -7.46 -8.37 -11.22
CA MET A 170 -6.26 -8.63 -12.03
C MET A 170 -6.22 -10.07 -12.55
N SER A 171 -6.62 -11.05 -11.73
CA SER A 171 -6.73 -12.46 -12.11
C SER A 171 -7.80 -12.68 -13.18
N LEU A 172 -8.92 -11.95 -13.13
CA LEU A 172 -9.95 -11.98 -14.15
C LEU A 172 -9.44 -11.43 -15.49
N MET A 173 -8.58 -10.40 -15.47
CA MET A 173 -7.90 -9.92 -16.68
C MET A 173 -6.92 -10.97 -17.22
N GLY A 174 -6.23 -11.69 -16.34
CA GLY A 174 -5.41 -12.85 -16.70
C GLY A 174 -6.23 -13.95 -17.37
N CYS A 175 -7.40 -14.28 -16.81
CA CYS A 175 -8.34 -15.24 -17.38
C CYS A 175 -8.78 -14.83 -18.80
N LEU A 176 -9.12 -13.55 -19.01
CA LEU A 176 -9.47 -13.00 -20.32
C LEU A 176 -8.32 -13.17 -21.33
N TYR A 177 -7.07 -12.87 -20.96
CA TYR A 177 -5.93 -13.03 -21.83
C TYR A 177 -5.71 -14.50 -22.24
N LEU A 178 -5.78 -15.42 -21.26
CA LEU A 178 -5.64 -16.87 -21.49
C LEU A 178 -6.75 -17.40 -22.41
N PHE A 179 -7.97 -16.86 -22.30
CA PHE A 179 -9.08 -17.16 -23.19
C PHE A 179 -8.81 -16.68 -24.62
N GLU A 180 -8.36 -15.44 -24.81
CA GLU A 180 -7.99 -14.88 -26.13
C GLU A 180 -6.90 -15.70 -26.82
N GLN A 181 -5.90 -16.12 -26.05
CA GLN A 181 -4.73 -16.88 -26.54
C GLN A 181 -4.95 -18.41 -26.62
N ARG A 182 -6.13 -18.92 -26.24
CA ARG A 182 -6.45 -20.36 -26.22
C ARG A 182 -5.45 -21.19 -25.40
N ARG A 183 -4.94 -20.64 -24.29
CA ARG A 183 -3.93 -21.31 -23.46
C ARG A 183 -4.49 -22.40 -22.56
N LEU A 184 -5.76 -22.31 -22.20
CA LEU A 184 -6.47 -23.26 -21.37
C LEU A 184 -7.87 -23.55 -21.97
N PRO A 185 -8.48 -24.71 -21.62
CA PRO A 185 -9.83 -25.04 -22.04
C PRO A 185 -10.85 -23.96 -21.63
N THR A 186 -11.78 -23.63 -22.54
CA THR A 186 -12.77 -22.55 -22.32
C THR A 186 -13.64 -22.80 -21.11
N TRP A 187 -14.03 -24.06 -20.85
CA TRP A 187 -14.86 -24.41 -19.69
C TRP A 187 -14.12 -24.14 -18.36
N LEU A 188 -12.80 -24.45 -18.28
CA LEU A 188 -11.99 -24.18 -17.11
C LEU A 188 -11.86 -22.68 -16.83
N LEU A 189 -11.64 -21.88 -17.88
CA LEU A 189 -11.59 -20.43 -17.77
C LEU A 189 -12.96 -19.84 -17.41
N GLY A 190 -14.05 -20.40 -17.94
CA GLY A 190 -15.42 -19.99 -17.59
C GLY A 190 -15.74 -20.25 -16.12
N LEU A 191 -15.42 -21.46 -15.62
CA LEU A 191 -15.58 -21.79 -14.21
C LEU A 191 -14.71 -20.91 -13.32
N GLY A 192 -13.42 -20.74 -13.68
CA GLY A 192 -12.50 -19.86 -12.94
C GLY A 192 -13.00 -18.42 -12.89
N ALA A 193 -13.48 -17.87 -14.01
CA ALA A 193 -14.05 -16.52 -14.04
C ALA A 193 -15.30 -16.40 -13.15
N ALA A 194 -16.18 -17.40 -13.15
CA ALA A 194 -17.37 -17.40 -12.28
C ALA A 194 -16.99 -17.41 -10.80
N LEU A 195 -16.01 -18.24 -10.40
CA LEU A 195 -15.51 -18.29 -9.04
C LEU A 195 -14.82 -16.97 -8.61
N LEU A 196 -14.02 -16.37 -9.50
CA LEU A 196 -13.39 -15.07 -9.26
C LEU A 196 -14.46 -13.98 -9.06
N ILE A 197 -15.45 -13.90 -9.95
CA ILE A 197 -16.55 -12.91 -9.89
C ILE A 197 -17.37 -13.10 -8.60
N PHE A 198 -17.71 -14.33 -8.24
CA PHE A 198 -18.42 -14.62 -7.00
C PHE A 198 -17.62 -14.16 -5.77
N THR A 199 -16.32 -14.44 -5.73
CA THR A 199 -15.46 -14.06 -4.59
C THR A 199 -15.24 -12.54 -4.54
N ILE A 200 -15.17 -11.87 -5.69
CA ILE A 200 -15.18 -10.39 -5.75
C ILE A 200 -16.46 -9.85 -5.12
N ALA A 201 -17.61 -10.41 -5.43
CA ALA A 201 -18.89 -10.03 -4.82
C ALA A 201 -18.90 -10.34 -3.31
N LEU A 202 -18.36 -11.50 -2.89
CA LEU A 202 -18.25 -11.93 -1.50
C LEU A 202 -17.41 -10.96 -0.65
N SER A 203 -16.41 -10.31 -1.25
CA SER A 203 -15.59 -9.29 -0.57
C SER A 203 -16.40 -8.06 -0.13
N GLN A 204 -17.57 -7.82 -0.73
CA GLN A 204 -18.41 -6.62 -0.56
C GLN A 204 -17.62 -5.30 -0.73
N SER A 205 -16.57 -5.31 -1.55
CA SER A 205 -15.80 -4.11 -1.91
C SER A 205 -16.59 -3.24 -2.89
N ARG A 206 -16.52 -1.91 -2.72
CA ARG A 206 -17.16 -0.95 -3.65
C ARG A 206 -16.29 -0.65 -4.86
N THR A 207 -14.97 -0.80 -4.74
CA THR A 207 -14.02 -0.56 -5.83
C THR A 207 -14.34 -1.35 -7.10
N PRO A 208 -14.73 -2.66 -7.03
CA PRO A 208 -15.16 -3.41 -8.22
C PRO A 208 -16.37 -2.85 -8.94
N TRP A 209 -17.25 -2.09 -8.29
CA TRP A 209 -18.40 -1.45 -8.97
C TRP A 209 -17.92 -0.39 -9.96
N VAL A 210 -17.02 0.48 -9.49
CA VAL A 210 -16.42 1.51 -10.35
C VAL A 210 -15.56 0.86 -11.43
N ALA A 211 -14.78 -0.16 -11.05
CA ALA A 211 -13.94 -0.91 -11.99
C ALA A 211 -14.78 -1.59 -13.08
N CYS A 212 -15.93 -2.14 -12.73
CA CYS A 212 -16.87 -2.75 -13.70
C CYS A 212 -17.29 -1.74 -14.78
N VAL A 213 -17.64 -0.51 -14.39
CA VAL A 213 -18.03 0.55 -15.33
C VAL A 213 -16.84 1.00 -16.20
N VAL A 214 -15.71 1.34 -15.56
CA VAL A 214 -14.55 1.90 -16.25
C VAL A 214 -13.92 0.86 -17.19
N LEU A 215 -13.74 -0.39 -16.73
CA LEU A 215 -13.17 -1.46 -17.55
C LEU A 215 -14.12 -1.88 -18.67
N SER A 216 -15.45 -1.86 -18.45
CA SER A 216 -16.41 -2.09 -19.51
C SER A 216 -16.32 -1.04 -20.61
N ALA A 217 -16.27 0.23 -20.25
CA ALA A 217 -16.07 1.31 -21.23
C ALA A 217 -14.73 1.16 -21.99
N TYR A 218 -13.66 0.78 -21.27
CA TYR A 218 -12.36 0.50 -21.87
C TYR A 218 -12.42 -0.66 -22.88
N PHE A 219 -13.07 -1.79 -22.55
CA PHE A 219 -13.20 -2.93 -23.46
C PHE A 219 -14.13 -2.65 -24.65
N ILE A 220 -15.18 -1.88 -24.47
CA ILE A 220 -16.01 -1.40 -25.58
C ILE A 220 -15.17 -0.56 -26.54
N TRP A 221 -14.34 0.33 -26.03
CA TRP A 221 -13.41 1.13 -26.84
C TRP A 221 -12.36 0.25 -27.54
N LYS A 222 -11.81 -0.77 -26.85
CA LYS A 222 -10.78 -1.68 -27.35
C LYS A 222 -11.31 -2.94 -28.04
N ARG A 223 -12.60 -3.05 -28.30
CA ARG A 223 -13.26 -4.26 -28.84
C ARG A 223 -12.58 -4.83 -30.11
N HIS A 224 -12.01 -3.98 -30.97
CA HIS A 224 -11.34 -4.40 -32.18
C HIS A 224 -9.93 -5.04 -31.94
N SER A 225 -9.38 -4.90 -30.75
CA SER A 225 -8.15 -5.58 -30.33
C SER A 225 -8.40 -6.98 -29.75
N LEU A 226 -9.64 -7.31 -29.46
CA LEU A 226 -10.08 -8.60 -28.92
C LEU A 226 -10.72 -9.42 -30.03
N LYS A 227 -10.25 -10.67 -30.21
CA LYS A 227 -10.72 -11.53 -31.31
C LYS A 227 -11.84 -12.47 -30.90
N ARG A 228 -11.74 -13.03 -29.69
CA ARG A 228 -12.68 -14.03 -29.14
C ARG A 228 -13.63 -13.42 -28.12
N PHE A 229 -13.16 -12.52 -27.28
CA PHE A 229 -13.96 -11.84 -26.26
C PHE A 229 -14.87 -10.81 -26.91
N LYS A 230 -16.16 -11.14 -26.99
CA LYS A 230 -17.19 -10.30 -27.60
C LYS A 230 -17.93 -9.49 -26.51
N LEU A 231 -18.68 -8.47 -26.93
CA LEU A 231 -19.53 -7.70 -26.03
C LEU A 231 -20.53 -8.58 -25.26
N THR A 232 -21.00 -9.67 -25.85
CA THR A 232 -21.86 -10.65 -25.16
C THR A 232 -21.18 -11.28 -23.94
N HIS A 233 -19.90 -11.59 -24.02
CA HIS A 233 -19.14 -12.08 -22.86
C HIS A 233 -18.97 -10.99 -21.79
N LEU A 234 -18.72 -9.74 -22.22
CA LEU A 234 -18.64 -8.61 -21.32
C LEU A 234 -19.96 -8.40 -20.56
N PHE A 235 -21.08 -8.38 -21.27
CA PHE A 235 -22.40 -8.27 -20.64
C PHE A 235 -22.71 -9.45 -19.72
N ALA A 236 -22.32 -10.68 -20.10
CA ALA A 236 -22.47 -11.85 -19.25
C ALA A 236 -21.67 -11.72 -17.95
N TRP A 237 -20.45 -11.17 -17.98
CA TRP A 237 -19.66 -10.93 -16.78
C TRP A 237 -20.27 -9.85 -15.90
N VAL A 238 -20.75 -8.74 -16.48
CA VAL A 238 -21.41 -7.66 -15.73
C VAL A 238 -22.69 -8.18 -15.07
N ILE A 239 -23.55 -8.87 -15.82
CA ILE A 239 -24.79 -9.46 -15.29
C ILE A 239 -24.47 -10.51 -14.22
N GLY A 240 -23.49 -11.37 -14.48
CA GLY A 240 -23.02 -12.36 -13.51
C GLY A 240 -22.52 -11.73 -12.21
N TYR A 241 -21.79 -10.61 -12.29
CA TYR A 241 -21.35 -9.88 -11.12
C TYR A 241 -22.53 -9.27 -10.33
N ILE A 242 -23.48 -8.64 -11.02
CA ILE A 242 -24.70 -8.11 -10.39
C ILE A 242 -25.51 -9.25 -9.73
N ALA A 243 -25.68 -10.38 -10.43
CA ALA A 243 -26.34 -11.54 -9.87
C ALA A 243 -25.63 -12.07 -8.60
N CYS A 244 -24.30 -12.12 -8.60
CA CYS A 244 -23.54 -12.52 -7.42
C CYS A 244 -23.70 -11.53 -6.26
N LEU A 245 -23.74 -10.21 -6.52
CA LEU A 245 -23.99 -9.20 -5.48
C LEU A 245 -25.36 -9.39 -4.81
N LEU A 246 -26.40 -9.79 -5.57
CA LEU A 246 -27.72 -10.07 -5.04
C LEU A 246 -27.81 -11.44 -4.36
N LEU A 247 -27.04 -12.41 -4.83
CA LEU A 247 -27.06 -13.78 -4.33
C LEU A 247 -26.29 -13.95 -3.01
N VAL A 248 -25.15 -13.25 -2.84
CA VAL A 248 -24.27 -13.38 -1.67
C VAL A 248 -25.00 -13.14 -0.34
N PRO A 249 -25.81 -12.07 -0.14
CA PRO A 249 -26.55 -11.88 1.10
C PRO A 249 -27.56 -13.00 1.37
N ILE A 250 -28.23 -13.51 0.33
CA ILE A 250 -29.20 -14.61 0.44
C ILE A 250 -28.50 -15.89 0.91
N LEU A 251 -27.38 -16.26 0.23
CA LEU A 251 -26.60 -17.44 0.61
C LEU A 251 -26.04 -17.31 2.03
N ASN A 252 -25.56 -16.13 2.38
CA ASN A 252 -25.06 -15.90 3.75
C ASN A 252 -26.17 -16.06 4.79
N GLY A 253 -27.38 -15.58 4.51
CA GLY A 253 -28.56 -15.78 5.37
C GLY A 253 -28.89 -17.27 5.57
N VAL A 254 -28.83 -18.08 4.52
CA VAL A 254 -29.00 -19.54 4.60
C VAL A 254 -27.89 -20.19 5.44
N LEU A 255 -26.64 -19.79 5.26
CA LEU A 255 -25.52 -20.31 6.06
C LEU A 255 -25.65 -19.97 7.55
N VAL A 256 -26.13 -18.79 7.88
CA VAL A 256 -26.42 -18.38 9.26
C VAL A 256 -27.53 -19.26 9.86
N GLN A 257 -28.61 -19.52 9.11
CA GLN A 257 -29.69 -20.40 9.57
C GLN A 257 -29.21 -21.84 9.81
N TRP A 258 -28.22 -22.31 9.05
CA TRP A 258 -27.62 -23.64 9.22
C TRP A 258 -26.51 -23.67 10.29
N GLY A 259 -26.22 -22.55 10.94
CA GLY A 259 -25.14 -22.46 11.92
C GLY A 259 -23.72 -22.52 11.34
N LEU A 260 -23.59 -22.38 10.02
CA LEU A 260 -22.31 -22.41 9.31
C LEU A 260 -21.64 -21.04 9.19
N SER A 261 -22.35 -19.97 9.54
CA SER A 261 -21.81 -18.61 9.63
C SER A 261 -22.43 -17.91 10.84
N HIS A 262 -21.64 -17.08 11.53
CA HIS A 262 -22.09 -16.33 12.70
C HIS A 262 -22.28 -14.83 12.42
N SER A 263 -21.96 -14.36 11.22
CA SER A 263 -21.98 -12.95 10.89
C SER A 263 -23.12 -12.62 9.90
N THR A 264 -23.98 -11.68 10.30
CA THR A 264 -24.85 -11.00 9.32
C THR A 264 -23.99 -10.11 8.44
N MET A 265 -23.90 -10.42 7.17
CA MET A 265 -23.34 -9.49 6.19
C MET A 265 -24.28 -8.29 6.10
N GLY A 266 -23.81 -7.11 6.50
CA GLY A 266 -24.60 -5.88 6.42
C GLY A 266 -25.07 -5.61 4.98
N ASP A 267 -26.22 -4.97 4.85
CA ASP A 267 -26.82 -4.67 3.54
C ASP A 267 -25.86 -3.82 2.70
N VAL A 268 -25.67 -4.22 1.44
CA VAL A 268 -24.82 -3.53 0.47
C VAL A 268 -25.27 -2.07 0.28
N ILE A 269 -26.59 -1.82 0.40
CA ILE A 269 -27.20 -0.50 0.27
C ILE A 269 -26.89 0.38 1.49
N GLU A 270 -26.93 -0.16 2.70
CA GLU A 270 -26.59 0.55 3.93
C GLU A 270 -25.14 1.02 3.93
N ARG A 271 -24.23 0.22 3.39
CA ARG A 271 -22.82 0.61 3.21
C ARG A 271 -22.60 1.66 2.13
N ALA A 272 -23.44 1.71 1.10
CA ALA A 272 -23.36 2.76 0.09
C ALA A 272 -23.61 4.14 0.69
N SER A 273 -24.42 4.23 1.76
CA SER A 273 -24.73 5.47 2.46
C SER A 273 -23.63 5.96 3.41
N SER A 274 -22.71 5.07 3.86
CA SER A 274 -21.63 5.40 4.82
C SER A 274 -20.38 6.05 4.20
N SER A 275 -20.51 6.72 3.04
CA SER A 275 -19.39 7.31 2.31
C SER A 275 -18.90 8.68 2.85
N HIS A 276 -19.54 9.21 3.91
CA HIS A 276 -19.22 10.54 4.45
C HIS A 276 -17.79 10.66 5.01
N SER A 277 -17.18 9.56 5.52
CA SER A 277 -15.84 9.62 6.12
C SER A 277 -14.76 10.01 5.11
N ARG A 278 -14.77 9.43 3.89
CA ARG A 278 -13.78 9.77 2.86
C ARG A 278 -13.88 11.21 2.37
N PHE A 279 -15.11 11.72 2.22
CA PHE A 279 -15.32 13.10 1.83
C PHE A 279 -14.70 14.07 2.86
N ASN A 280 -14.89 13.80 4.14
CA ASN A 280 -14.30 14.63 5.20
C ASN A 280 -12.76 14.55 5.17
N ILE A 281 -12.16 13.36 4.98
CA ILE A 281 -10.72 13.21 4.80
C ILE A 281 -10.25 14.06 3.59
N TRP A 282 -10.94 13.99 2.46
CA TRP A 282 -10.58 14.79 1.29
C TRP A 282 -10.65 16.29 1.56
N MET A 283 -11.67 16.74 2.29
CA MET A 283 -11.79 18.16 2.69
C MET A 283 -10.66 18.57 3.63
N GLN A 284 -10.29 17.74 4.63
CA GLN A 284 -9.11 18.00 5.47
C GLN A 284 -7.83 18.13 4.62
N MET A 285 -7.63 17.23 3.63
CA MET A 285 -6.48 17.31 2.73
C MET A 285 -6.49 18.60 1.89
N ILE A 286 -7.63 19.03 1.40
CA ILE A 286 -7.76 20.30 0.65
C ILE A 286 -7.42 21.50 1.55
N TYR A 287 -7.86 21.50 2.81
CA TYR A 287 -7.46 22.54 3.77
C TYR A 287 -5.96 22.51 4.05
N ALA A 288 -5.39 21.33 4.25
CA ALA A 288 -3.95 21.18 4.45
C ALA A 288 -3.15 21.67 3.23
N ILE A 289 -3.56 21.35 1.99
CA ILE A 289 -2.92 21.87 0.77
C ILE A 289 -2.93 23.40 0.73
N LYS A 290 -4.00 24.04 1.18
CA LYS A 290 -4.07 25.51 1.23
C LYS A 290 -3.06 26.12 2.20
N GLN A 291 -2.66 25.41 3.26
CA GLN A 291 -1.64 25.86 4.22
C GLN A 291 -0.23 25.76 3.63
N HIS A 292 0.07 24.67 2.91
CA HIS A 292 1.38 24.43 2.29
C HIS A 292 1.27 24.16 0.78
N PRO A 293 0.78 25.14 -0.04
CA PRO A 293 0.45 24.91 -1.44
C PRO A 293 1.66 24.65 -2.34
N TRP A 294 2.85 25.13 -1.98
CA TRP A 294 4.01 25.11 -2.84
C TRP A 294 4.89 23.87 -2.68
N VAL A 295 5.11 23.42 -1.46
CA VAL A 295 6.06 22.35 -1.14
C VAL A 295 5.37 21.09 -0.58
N GLY A 296 4.12 21.21 -0.11
CA GLY A 296 3.40 20.14 0.55
C GLY A 296 3.95 19.81 1.92
N TYR A 297 3.62 18.59 2.38
CA TYR A 297 3.98 18.09 3.72
C TYR A 297 5.10 17.05 3.70
N GLY A 298 5.66 16.73 2.53
CA GLY A 298 6.65 15.67 2.35
C GLY A 298 6.02 14.32 1.95
N TRP A 299 6.83 13.49 1.31
CA TRP A 299 6.39 12.23 0.73
C TRP A 299 5.92 11.25 1.81
N ASN A 300 4.72 10.68 1.64
CA ASN A 300 4.12 9.73 2.58
C ASN A 300 3.91 10.28 4.01
N GLN A 301 3.67 11.62 4.15
CA GLN A 301 3.37 12.30 5.41
C GLN A 301 1.92 12.81 5.49
N THR A 302 0.96 12.05 4.97
CA THR A 302 -0.48 12.42 4.99
C THR A 302 -1.01 12.61 6.40
N SER A 303 -0.48 11.88 7.40
CA SER A 303 -0.85 12.08 8.82
C SER A 303 -0.51 13.48 9.33
N VAL A 304 0.64 14.03 8.92
CA VAL A 304 1.05 15.41 9.26
C VAL A 304 0.09 16.41 8.63
N ALA A 305 -0.26 16.19 7.36
CA ALA A 305 -1.25 17.01 6.66
C ALA A 305 -2.64 16.92 7.31
N GLN A 306 -3.04 15.74 7.81
CA GLN A 306 -4.31 15.56 8.50
C GLN A 306 -4.39 16.40 9.78
N LEU A 307 -3.32 16.43 10.58
CA LEU A 307 -3.30 17.26 11.79
C LEU A 307 -3.52 18.74 11.45
N ALA A 308 -2.83 19.26 10.42
CA ALA A 308 -3.04 20.63 9.95
C ALA A 308 -4.46 20.85 9.39
N GLY A 309 -5.04 19.86 8.72
CA GLY A 309 -6.43 19.92 8.22
C GLY A 309 -7.48 19.79 9.32
N ALA A 310 -7.17 19.10 10.42
CA ALA A 310 -8.07 18.89 11.54
C ALA A 310 -8.39 20.18 12.32
N ASP A 311 -7.51 21.18 12.26
CA ASP A 311 -7.76 22.51 12.84
C ASP A 311 -8.94 23.24 12.16
N PHE A 312 -9.27 22.89 10.91
CA PHE A 312 -10.34 23.53 10.13
C PHE A 312 -11.60 22.68 10.01
N LEU A 313 -11.44 21.35 9.98
CA LEU A 313 -12.54 20.41 9.83
C LEU A 313 -12.31 19.20 10.72
N THR A 314 -13.13 19.06 11.75
CA THR A 314 -13.10 17.90 12.63
C THR A 314 -13.62 16.65 11.89
N HIS A 315 -12.95 15.53 12.07
CA HIS A 315 -13.35 14.25 11.52
C HIS A 315 -12.88 13.11 12.42
N ASN A 316 -13.74 12.14 12.66
CA ASN A 316 -13.59 11.10 13.68
C ASN A 316 -12.69 9.93 13.28
N GLU A 317 -11.85 10.10 12.28
CA GLU A 317 -11.03 9.01 11.79
C GLU A 317 -9.61 9.49 11.51
N ARG A 318 -8.66 8.93 12.25
CA ARG A 318 -7.25 9.11 11.96
C ARG A 318 -6.89 8.38 10.66
N THR A 319 -6.19 9.04 9.77
CA THR A 319 -5.72 8.42 8.53
C THR A 319 -4.22 8.64 8.29
N ASN A 320 -3.60 7.67 7.62
CA ASN A 320 -2.23 7.77 7.08
C ASN A 320 -2.25 7.95 5.55
N SER A 321 -3.42 8.02 4.94
CA SER A 321 -3.59 8.16 3.49
C SER A 321 -4.80 9.05 3.20
N ALA A 322 -4.73 9.82 2.13
CA ALA A 322 -5.87 10.56 1.59
C ALA A 322 -6.92 9.63 0.95
N HIS A 323 -6.65 8.33 0.84
CA HIS A 323 -7.47 7.38 0.09
C HIS A 323 -7.80 7.85 -1.34
N ASN A 324 -6.90 8.65 -1.92
CA ASN A 324 -6.99 9.16 -3.29
C ASN A 324 -5.58 9.53 -3.77
N TRP A 325 -5.07 8.79 -4.75
CA TRP A 325 -3.71 8.97 -5.24
C TRP A 325 -3.43 10.40 -5.74
N VAL A 326 -4.40 11.06 -6.39
CA VAL A 326 -4.23 12.43 -6.89
C VAL A 326 -4.06 13.42 -5.74
N LEU A 327 -4.91 13.31 -4.71
CA LEU A 327 -4.79 14.16 -3.52
C LEU A 327 -3.48 13.90 -2.77
N GLU A 328 -3.03 12.64 -2.69
CA GLU A 328 -1.74 12.32 -2.07
C GLU A 328 -0.58 13.01 -2.78
N MET A 329 -0.55 12.98 -4.11
CA MET A 329 0.51 13.68 -4.86
C MET A 329 0.53 15.18 -4.58
N LEU A 330 -0.63 15.81 -4.44
CA LEU A 330 -0.75 17.24 -4.11
C LEU A 330 -0.37 17.53 -2.65
N VAL A 331 -0.81 16.70 -1.72
CA VAL A 331 -0.50 16.82 -0.28
C VAL A 331 1.01 16.67 -0.03
N TRP A 332 1.63 15.69 -0.64
CA TRP A 332 3.04 15.38 -0.39
C TRP A 332 4.00 16.35 -1.05
N ASN A 333 3.64 16.91 -2.23
CA ASN A 333 4.56 17.66 -3.07
C ASN A 333 4.14 19.11 -3.34
N GLY A 334 3.01 19.53 -2.80
CA GLY A 334 2.37 20.79 -3.18
C GLY A 334 1.73 20.76 -4.57
N VAL A 335 1.05 21.85 -4.93
CA VAL A 335 0.20 21.90 -6.14
C VAL A 335 1.05 21.79 -7.42
N VAL A 336 2.20 22.47 -7.48
CA VAL A 336 2.99 22.54 -8.72
C VAL A 336 3.61 21.18 -9.07
N ILE A 337 4.40 20.62 -8.15
CA ILE A 337 5.07 19.33 -8.38
C ILE A 337 4.05 18.20 -8.42
N GLY A 338 3.08 18.18 -7.51
CA GLY A 338 2.03 17.17 -7.46
C GLY A 338 1.19 17.15 -8.74
N ALA A 339 0.76 18.32 -9.25
CA ALA A 339 0.02 18.42 -10.50
C ALA A 339 0.88 17.98 -11.70
N ALA A 340 2.18 18.30 -11.73
CA ALA A 340 3.08 17.85 -12.78
C ALA A 340 3.23 16.32 -12.79
N ILE A 341 3.33 15.67 -11.63
CA ILE A 341 3.36 14.20 -11.50
C ILE A 341 2.05 13.59 -12.04
N VAL A 342 0.90 14.13 -11.63
CA VAL A 342 -0.42 13.65 -12.07
C VAL A 342 -0.57 13.85 -13.59
N ALA A 343 -0.23 15.01 -14.11
CA ALA A 343 -0.30 15.31 -15.54
C ALA A 343 0.59 14.37 -16.37
N TYR A 344 1.82 14.09 -15.90
CA TYR A 344 2.70 13.13 -16.54
C TYR A 344 2.10 11.71 -16.53
N ALA A 345 1.56 11.24 -15.41
CA ALA A 345 0.95 9.93 -15.32
C ALA A 345 -0.26 9.79 -16.26
N VAL A 346 -1.15 10.79 -16.29
CA VAL A 346 -2.31 10.83 -17.21
C VAL A 346 -1.86 10.83 -18.67
N TRP A 347 -0.88 11.68 -19.03
CA TRP A 347 -0.32 11.71 -20.38
C TRP A 347 0.27 10.36 -20.78
N TRP A 348 1.06 9.74 -19.90
CA TRP A 348 1.69 8.46 -20.20
C TRP A 348 0.65 7.34 -20.34
N LEU A 349 -0.31 7.23 -19.44
CA LEU A 349 -1.43 6.27 -19.54
C LEU A 349 -2.23 6.47 -20.83
N TYR A 350 -2.48 7.71 -21.23
CA TYR A 350 -3.14 8.02 -22.50
C TYR A 350 -2.33 7.53 -23.71
N GLN A 351 -1.00 7.69 -23.72
CA GLN A 351 -0.15 7.16 -24.79
C GLN A 351 -0.19 5.62 -24.82
N LEU A 352 -0.16 4.96 -23.66
CA LEU A 352 -0.29 3.51 -23.58
C LEU A 352 -1.68 3.03 -24.03
N ALA A 353 -2.71 3.77 -23.70
CA ALA A 353 -4.07 3.46 -24.12
C ALA A 353 -4.27 3.51 -25.63
N LYS A 354 -3.42 4.18 -26.41
CA LYS A 354 -3.44 4.13 -27.88
C LYS A 354 -2.96 2.80 -28.46
N GLN A 355 -2.19 2.00 -27.69
CA GLN A 355 -1.70 0.70 -28.16
C GLN A 355 -2.86 -0.25 -28.46
N ARG A 356 -2.66 -1.10 -29.49
CA ARG A 356 -3.70 -2.02 -30.00
C ARG A 356 -3.34 -3.49 -29.85
N SER A 357 -2.10 -3.82 -29.41
CA SER A 357 -1.74 -5.22 -29.20
C SER A 357 -2.56 -5.80 -28.04
N LEU A 358 -2.92 -7.07 -28.13
CA LEU A 358 -3.69 -7.75 -27.07
C LEU A 358 -2.97 -7.65 -25.72
N GLU A 359 -1.64 -7.84 -25.71
CA GLU A 359 -0.81 -7.77 -24.51
C GLU A 359 -0.89 -6.39 -23.86
N SER A 360 -0.78 -5.32 -24.64
CA SER A 360 -0.88 -3.94 -24.13
C SER A 360 -2.28 -3.62 -23.61
N VAL A 361 -3.33 -4.10 -24.30
CA VAL A 361 -4.72 -3.86 -23.91
C VAL A 361 -5.01 -4.55 -22.58
N VAL A 362 -4.63 -5.82 -22.42
CA VAL A 362 -4.89 -6.56 -21.18
C VAL A 362 -3.95 -6.10 -20.05
N ALA A 363 -2.68 -5.81 -20.34
CA ALA A 363 -1.77 -5.25 -19.34
C ALA A 363 -2.32 -3.92 -18.76
N LEU A 364 -2.80 -3.02 -19.63
CA LEU A 364 -3.37 -1.75 -19.20
C LEU A 364 -4.70 -1.93 -18.45
N ALA A 365 -5.54 -2.91 -18.81
CA ALA A 365 -6.74 -3.27 -18.05
C ALA A 365 -6.37 -3.79 -16.65
N THR A 366 -5.34 -4.63 -16.55
CA THR A 366 -4.82 -5.14 -15.26
C THR A 366 -4.29 -4.01 -14.39
N VAL A 367 -3.51 -3.10 -14.96
CA VAL A 367 -3.05 -1.86 -14.29
C VAL A 367 -4.24 -1.01 -13.86
N GLY A 368 -5.26 -0.90 -14.72
CA GLY A 368 -6.50 -0.18 -14.44
C GLY A 368 -7.22 -0.67 -13.19
N CYS A 369 -7.21 -1.99 -12.90
CA CYS A 369 -7.76 -2.53 -11.66
C CYS A 369 -7.11 -1.89 -10.42
N VAL A 370 -5.78 -1.74 -10.42
CA VAL A 370 -5.04 -1.14 -9.31
C VAL A 370 -5.21 0.37 -9.27
N LEU A 371 -5.16 1.06 -10.42
CA LEU A 371 -5.32 2.52 -10.48
C LEU A 371 -6.71 2.99 -10.06
N ILE A 372 -7.77 2.25 -10.44
CA ILE A 372 -9.13 2.55 -9.98
C ILE A 372 -9.21 2.38 -8.46
N HIS A 373 -8.59 1.34 -7.91
CA HIS A 373 -8.52 1.16 -6.47
C HIS A 373 -7.74 2.30 -5.79
N ALA A 374 -6.65 2.77 -6.39
CA ALA A 374 -5.84 3.89 -5.88
C ALA A 374 -6.58 5.24 -5.82
N MET A 375 -7.73 5.36 -6.48
CA MET A 375 -8.61 6.54 -6.35
C MET A 375 -9.48 6.52 -5.09
N PHE A 376 -9.54 5.38 -4.37
CA PHE A 376 -10.40 5.20 -3.20
C PHE A 376 -9.68 4.62 -2.00
N GLU A 377 -8.43 4.14 -2.18
CA GLU A 377 -7.57 3.51 -1.19
C GLU A 377 -6.10 3.73 -1.59
N PHE A 378 -5.17 2.93 -1.08
CA PHE A 378 -3.73 3.10 -1.30
C PHE A 378 -2.98 1.81 -1.73
N PRO A 379 -3.47 1.02 -2.73
CA PRO A 379 -2.80 -0.20 -3.16
C PRO A 379 -1.40 0.06 -3.72
N GLN A 380 -1.13 1.27 -4.23
CA GLN A 380 0.18 1.68 -4.73
C GLN A 380 1.26 1.74 -3.64
N ASN A 381 0.88 1.76 -2.37
CA ASN A 381 1.82 1.76 -1.25
C ASN A 381 2.37 0.35 -0.95
N TYR A 382 1.84 -0.68 -1.63
CA TYR A 382 2.28 -2.07 -1.46
C TYR A 382 3.10 -2.53 -2.66
N ALA A 383 4.36 -2.97 -2.43
CA ALA A 383 5.27 -3.40 -3.50
C ALA A 383 4.69 -4.56 -4.32
N TYR A 384 3.92 -5.45 -3.71
CA TYR A 384 3.28 -6.58 -4.41
C TYR A 384 2.15 -6.16 -5.39
N PHE A 385 1.70 -4.89 -5.38
CA PHE A 385 0.90 -4.27 -6.43
C PHE A 385 1.73 -3.32 -7.29
N LEU A 386 2.55 -2.48 -6.67
CA LEU A 386 3.31 -1.43 -7.34
C LEU A 386 4.28 -2.00 -8.38
N LEU A 387 5.06 -3.03 -8.01
CA LEU A 387 6.09 -3.58 -8.89
C LEU A 387 5.51 -4.31 -10.11
N PRO A 388 4.47 -5.17 -9.99
CA PRO A 388 3.77 -5.71 -11.15
C PRO A 388 3.12 -4.64 -12.04
N VAL A 389 2.56 -3.58 -11.47
CA VAL A 389 2.02 -2.44 -12.24
C VAL A 389 3.11 -1.80 -13.06
N GLY A 390 4.29 -1.50 -12.48
CA GLY A 390 5.44 -0.98 -13.21
C GLY A 390 5.85 -1.88 -14.37
N PHE A 391 5.97 -3.18 -14.11
CA PHE A 391 6.34 -4.17 -15.13
C PHE A 391 5.33 -4.22 -16.29
N LEU A 392 4.04 -4.24 -15.99
CA LEU A 392 2.97 -4.27 -17.00
C LEU A 392 2.89 -2.97 -17.82
N LEU A 393 3.16 -1.80 -17.21
CA LEU A 393 3.25 -0.53 -17.93
C LEU A 393 4.40 -0.55 -18.93
N GLY A 394 5.56 -1.07 -18.53
CA GLY A 394 6.71 -1.27 -19.42
C GLY A 394 6.40 -2.24 -20.56
N LEU A 395 5.76 -3.37 -20.26
CA LEU A 395 5.31 -4.35 -21.24
C LEU A 395 4.32 -3.73 -22.24
N ALA A 396 3.34 -2.96 -21.75
CA ALA A 396 2.36 -2.29 -22.59
C ALA A 396 2.97 -1.27 -23.54
N GLN A 397 4.12 -0.68 -23.17
CA GLN A 397 4.86 0.29 -23.96
C GLN A 397 5.75 -0.37 -25.03
N ALA A 398 6.16 -1.62 -24.84
CA ALA A 398 7.12 -2.32 -25.68
C ALA A 398 6.77 -2.40 -27.20
N PRO A 399 5.48 -2.45 -27.63
CA PRO A 399 5.14 -2.38 -29.06
C PRO A 399 5.59 -1.10 -29.76
N ASN A 400 5.84 -0.03 -29.00
CA ASN A 400 6.35 1.22 -29.56
C ASN A 400 7.90 1.20 -29.63
N TYR A 401 8.44 0.46 -30.59
CA TYR A 401 9.89 0.28 -30.78
C TYR A 401 10.62 1.54 -31.28
N LYS A 402 9.91 2.58 -31.71
CA LYS A 402 10.48 3.87 -32.19
C LYS A 402 10.78 4.85 -31.05
N LEU A 403 10.58 4.45 -29.80
CA LEU A 403 10.86 5.34 -28.67
C LEU A 403 12.35 5.66 -28.58
N ALA A 404 12.66 6.96 -28.54
CA ALA A 404 14.01 7.41 -28.27
C ALA A 404 14.45 6.87 -26.90
N SER A 405 15.56 6.14 -26.87
CA SER A 405 16.08 5.49 -25.67
C SER A 405 17.56 5.78 -25.47
N ILE A 406 17.98 5.73 -24.21
CA ILE A 406 19.39 5.75 -23.80
C ILE A 406 19.76 4.30 -23.52
N GLU A 407 20.93 3.88 -23.98
CA GLU A 407 21.45 2.55 -23.68
C GLU A 407 22.17 2.57 -22.33
N ILE A 408 21.73 1.72 -21.40
CA ILE A 408 22.35 1.50 -20.11
C ILE A 408 23.25 0.28 -20.24
N LYS A 409 24.56 0.47 -20.03
CA LYS A 409 25.54 -0.62 -20.08
C LYS A 409 25.28 -1.64 -18.95
N SER A 410 25.56 -2.91 -19.21
CA SER A 410 25.38 -4.01 -18.26
C SER A 410 26.10 -3.78 -16.91
N GLY A 411 27.26 -3.10 -16.90
CA GLY A 411 27.95 -2.75 -15.67
C GLY A 411 27.11 -1.90 -14.70
N LEU A 412 26.34 -0.91 -15.19
CA LEU A 412 25.46 -0.13 -14.35
C LEU A 412 24.29 -0.97 -13.83
N THR A 413 23.73 -1.87 -14.65
CA THR A 413 22.67 -2.80 -14.22
C THR A 413 23.19 -3.72 -13.11
N THR A 414 24.41 -4.23 -13.25
CA THR A 414 25.07 -5.04 -12.21
C THR A 414 25.28 -4.24 -10.92
N THR A 415 25.73 -3.00 -11.01
CA THR A 415 25.89 -2.12 -9.84
C THR A 415 24.56 -1.91 -9.12
N VAL A 416 23.47 -1.62 -9.86
CA VAL A 416 22.13 -1.46 -9.29
C VAL A 416 21.66 -2.75 -8.62
N LEU A 417 21.91 -3.92 -9.22
CA LEU A 417 21.57 -5.21 -8.62
C LEU A 417 22.33 -5.44 -7.30
N VAL A 418 23.66 -5.19 -7.28
CA VAL A 418 24.48 -5.36 -6.07
C VAL A 418 24.01 -4.43 -4.95
N ILE A 419 23.79 -3.14 -5.26
CA ILE A 419 23.24 -2.18 -4.29
C ILE A 419 21.85 -2.64 -3.81
N GLY A 420 21.00 -3.10 -4.71
CA GLY A 420 19.67 -3.62 -4.36
C GLY A 420 19.74 -4.82 -3.42
N ILE A 421 20.64 -5.78 -3.64
CA ILE A 421 20.84 -6.94 -2.77
C ILE A 421 21.35 -6.51 -1.39
N LEU A 422 22.30 -5.57 -1.33
CA LEU A 422 22.82 -5.06 -0.07
C LEU A 422 21.76 -4.32 0.74
N LEU A 423 20.98 -3.44 0.10
CA LEU A 423 19.85 -2.75 0.74
C LEU A 423 18.79 -3.73 1.21
N TYR A 424 18.44 -4.74 0.40
CA TYR A 424 17.50 -5.78 0.75
C TYR A 424 17.93 -6.52 2.03
N GLY A 425 19.18 -6.97 2.10
CA GLY A 425 19.72 -7.65 3.27
C GLY A 425 19.77 -6.75 4.50
N LEU A 426 20.14 -5.47 4.32
CA LEU A 426 20.23 -4.50 5.41
C LEU A 426 18.85 -4.12 5.95
N ILE A 427 17.85 -3.88 5.09
CA ILE A 427 16.48 -3.61 5.51
C ILE A 427 15.87 -4.81 6.24
N TRP A 428 16.10 -6.03 5.74
CA TRP A 428 15.65 -7.25 6.42
C TRP A 428 16.26 -7.39 7.82
N ARG A 429 17.59 -7.23 7.92
CA ARG A 429 18.29 -7.25 9.20
C ARG A 429 17.74 -6.20 10.17
N ASP A 430 17.60 -4.97 9.70
CA ASP A 430 17.12 -3.86 10.51
C ASP A 430 15.67 -4.05 10.97
N TYR A 431 14.82 -4.63 10.14
CA TYR A 431 13.45 -4.99 10.52
C TYR A 431 13.41 -5.98 11.70
N LEU A 432 14.25 -7.03 11.66
CA LEU A 432 14.34 -7.99 12.76
C LEU A 432 14.84 -7.30 14.05
N LYS A 433 15.85 -6.43 13.95
CA LYS A 433 16.33 -5.64 15.09
C LYS A 433 15.27 -4.66 15.62
N ALA A 434 14.54 -3.99 14.74
CA ALA A 434 13.48 -3.07 15.13
C ALA A 434 12.34 -3.78 15.89
N ILE A 435 12.00 -5.01 15.51
CA ILE A 435 11.05 -5.85 16.26
C ILE A 435 11.58 -6.12 17.68
N ASP A 436 12.85 -6.48 17.82
CA ASP A 436 13.45 -6.75 19.13
C ASP A 436 13.40 -5.50 20.01
N VAL A 437 13.80 -4.34 19.48
CA VAL A 437 13.75 -3.05 20.19
C VAL A 437 12.34 -2.69 20.64
N LEU A 438 11.34 -2.83 19.76
CA LEU A 438 9.94 -2.55 20.08
C LEU A 438 9.38 -3.53 21.13
N ASN A 439 9.76 -4.81 21.05
CA ASN A 439 9.35 -5.81 22.04
C ASN A 439 9.91 -5.49 23.44
N VAL A 440 11.16 -5.02 23.52
CA VAL A 440 11.74 -4.57 24.78
C VAL A 440 11.02 -3.33 25.30
N ALA A 441 10.75 -2.35 24.43
CA ALA A 441 10.03 -1.13 24.79
C ALA A 441 8.63 -1.40 25.38
N HIS A 442 7.93 -2.41 24.85
CA HIS A 442 6.60 -2.79 25.35
C HIS A 442 6.63 -3.59 26.65
N LYS A 443 7.69 -4.38 26.89
CA LYS A 443 7.76 -5.30 28.05
C LYS A 443 8.43 -4.70 29.27
N HIS A 444 9.40 -3.84 29.08
CA HIS A 444 10.36 -3.49 30.14
C HIS A 444 10.47 -2.00 30.29
N SER A 445 9.81 -1.12 30.15
CA SER A 445 9.91 0.33 30.41
C SER A 445 11.35 0.88 30.71
N ASP A 446 12.38 0.07 30.49
CA ASP A 446 13.79 0.45 30.66
C ASP A 446 14.29 1.20 29.43
N GLN A 447 14.31 2.51 29.56
CA GLN A 447 14.75 3.41 28.51
C GLN A 447 16.22 3.20 28.14
N GLY A 448 17.09 2.91 29.10
CA GLY A 448 18.53 2.69 28.86
C GLY A 448 18.78 1.47 27.97
N LEU A 449 18.08 0.37 28.23
CA LEU A 449 18.17 -0.83 27.42
C LEU A 449 17.62 -0.61 25.98
N VAL A 450 16.51 0.11 25.85
CA VAL A 450 15.94 0.46 24.54
C VAL A 450 16.91 1.31 23.74
N LEU A 451 17.50 2.35 24.32
CA LEU A 451 18.49 3.21 23.67
C LEU A 451 19.74 2.42 23.24
N GLN A 452 20.22 1.51 24.09
CA GLN A 452 21.37 0.66 23.74
C GLN A 452 21.05 -0.25 22.53
N GLN A 453 19.89 -0.89 22.52
CA GLN A 453 19.49 -1.76 21.41
C GLN A 453 19.17 -0.97 20.13
N ALA A 454 18.61 0.24 20.25
CA ALA A 454 18.30 1.12 19.13
C ALA A 454 19.54 1.44 18.27
N GLN A 455 20.73 1.54 18.87
CA GLN A 455 22.00 1.76 18.15
C GLN A 455 22.35 0.65 17.15
N SER A 456 21.71 -0.51 17.25
CA SER A 456 21.90 -1.62 16.31
C SER A 456 21.08 -1.52 15.02
N VAL A 457 20.16 -0.56 14.93
CA VAL A 457 19.32 -0.30 13.75
C VAL A 457 19.92 0.86 12.97
N TYR A 458 20.17 0.67 11.67
CA TYR A 458 20.90 1.65 10.85
C TYR A 458 20.00 2.44 9.88
N ILE A 459 19.00 1.77 9.29
CA ILE A 459 18.12 2.38 8.29
C ILE A 459 16.71 2.64 8.87
N LEU A 460 16.16 1.74 9.65
CA LEU A 460 14.79 1.80 10.12
C LEU A 460 14.65 2.54 11.46
N ASP A 461 15.32 3.69 11.61
CA ASP A 461 15.39 4.52 12.82
C ASP A 461 14.00 5.05 13.29
N GLN A 462 13.05 5.18 12.39
CA GLN A 462 11.66 5.54 12.78
C GLN A 462 11.06 4.57 13.82
N PHE A 463 11.43 3.29 13.78
CA PHE A 463 10.94 2.31 14.73
C PHE A 463 11.67 2.42 16.08
N THR A 464 12.94 2.82 16.06
CA THR A 464 13.71 3.06 17.29
C THR A 464 13.25 4.33 17.99
N HIS A 465 13.04 5.43 17.27
CA HIS A 465 12.45 6.66 17.83
C HIS A 465 11.06 6.38 18.39
N ARG A 466 10.30 5.47 17.77
CA ARG A 466 9.00 5.04 18.31
C ARG A 466 9.15 4.27 19.63
N ALA A 467 10.15 3.39 19.74
CA ALA A 467 10.45 2.65 20.96
C ALA A 467 10.92 3.59 22.09
N GLU A 468 11.78 4.57 21.77
CA GLU A 468 12.20 5.61 22.71
C GLU A 468 11.02 6.43 23.21
N TRP A 469 10.12 6.83 22.29
CA TRP A 469 8.88 7.51 22.65
C TRP A 469 8.00 6.68 23.60
N TYR A 470 7.87 5.37 23.40
CA TYR A 470 7.08 4.52 24.29
C TYR A 470 7.64 4.45 25.70
N THR A 471 8.95 4.43 25.87
CA THR A 471 9.61 4.32 27.17
C THR A 471 9.82 5.67 27.87
N LEU A 472 9.72 6.80 27.16
CA LEU A 472 9.84 8.12 27.76
C LEU A 472 8.77 8.34 28.85
N ASN A 473 9.20 8.79 30.02
CA ASN A 473 8.26 9.26 31.05
C ASN A 473 7.66 10.62 30.64
N ARG A 474 6.34 10.70 30.61
CA ARG A 474 5.58 11.91 30.25
C ARG A 474 5.81 13.11 31.17
N PHE A 475 6.30 12.86 32.38
CA PHE A 475 6.65 13.87 33.38
C PHE A 475 8.16 14.06 33.48
N SER A 476 8.88 14.04 32.37
CA SER A 476 10.30 14.37 32.28
C SER A 476 10.50 15.84 31.91
N HIS A 477 11.46 16.50 32.55
CA HIS A 477 11.94 17.80 32.10
C HIS A 477 12.84 17.62 30.89
N LEU A 478 12.47 18.22 29.78
CA LEU A 478 13.18 18.13 28.52
C LEU A 478 13.49 19.52 27.99
N SER A 479 14.57 19.64 27.23
CA SER A 479 14.86 20.84 26.45
C SER A 479 13.86 20.99 25.28
N ASP A 480 13.72 22.22 24.77
CA ASP A 480 12.87 22.50 23.60
C ASP A 480 13.26 21.66 22.38
N ALA A 481 14.55 21.41 22.18
CA ALA A 481 15.06 20.56 21.10
C ALA A 481 14.57 19.10 21.24
N GLN A 482 14.63 18.53 22.45
CA GLN A 482 14.16 17.19 22.74
C GLN A 482 12.62 17.08 22.57
N ILE A 483 11.88 18.07 23.04
CA ILE A 483 10.41 18.14 22.85
C ILE A 483 10.07 18.18 21.35
N ALA A 484 10.78 18.98 20.56
CA ALA A 484 10.60 19.06 19.13
C ALA A 484 10.95 17.75 18.42
N ASP A 485 11.94 17.01 18.90
CA ASP A 485 12.30 15.71 18.33
C ASP A 485 11.20 14.66 18.58
N TYR A 486 10.69 14.56 19.80
CA TYR A 486 9.57 13.67 20.10
C TYR A 486 8.28 14.09 19.35
N HIS A 487 8.07 15.37 19.08
CA HIS A 487 6.96 15.83 18.23
C HIS A 487 6.95 15.13 16.87
N ARG A 488 8.11 14.89 16.25
CA ARG A 488 8.20 14.17 14.95
C ARG A 488 7.60 12.76 15.04
N ALA A 489 7.88 12.03 16.14
CA ALA A 489 7.33 10.69 16.33
C ALA A 489 5.80 10.71 16.51
N VAL A 490 5.28 11.75 17.16
CA VAL A 490 3.84 11.92 17.41
C VAL A 490 3.08 12.24 16.13
N VAL A 491 3.54 13.23 15.33
CA VAL A 491 2.81 13.68 14.13
C VAL A 491 2.81 12.66 12.99
N ILE A 492 3.83 11.79 12.93
CA ILE A 492 3.86 10.71 11.95
C ILE A 492 2.85 9.60 12.27
N THR A 493 2.58 9.37 13.54
CA THR A 493 1.62 8.35 13.97
C THR A 493 0.77 8.91 15.11
N PRO A 494 -0.11 9.89 14.84
CA PRO A 494 -0.86 10.61 15.87
C PRO A 494 -2.01 9.75 16.41
N THR A 495 -1.67 8.70 17.21
CA THR A 495 -2.70 7.94 17.92
C THR A 495 -3.24 8.76 19.08
N TYR A 496 -4.41 8.38 19.58
CA TYR A 496 -4.96 9.00 20.79
C TYR A 496 -3.96 8.99 21.95
N TYR A 497 -3.32 7.84 22.19
CA TYR A 497 -2.29 7.69 23.20
C TYR A 497 -1.12 8.66 22.99
N ASP A 498 -0.66 8.81 21.76
CA ASP A 498 0.51 9.66 21.45
C ASP A 498 0.21 11.13 21.65
N LEU A 499 -0.91 11.60 21.16
CA LEU A 499 -1.35 13.00 21.33
C LEU A 499 -1.57 13.33 22.81
N TYR A 500 -2.20 12.42 23.57
CA TYR A 500 -2.46 12.64 24.98
C TYR A 500 -1.17 12.64 25.81
N LYS A 501 -0.29 11.66 25.59
CA LYS A 501 1.04 11.60 26.23
C LYS A 501 1.88 12.85 25.91
N TYR A 502 1.81 13.33 24.67
CA TYR A 502 2.54 14.52 24.25
C TYR A 502 1.94 15.79 24.89
N ALA A 503 0.62 15.89 25.00
CA ALA A 503 -0.03 16.97 25.74
C ALA A 503 0.40 17.01 27.21
N GLN A 504 0.49 15.85 27.89
CA GLN A 504 0.98 15.76 29.26
C GLN A 504 2.46 16.20 29.37
N LEU A 505 3.32 15.77 28.44
CA LEU A 505 4.72 16.17 28.38
C LEU A 505 4.87 17.69 28.21
N LEU A 506 4.09 18.29 27.31
CA LEU A 506 4.08 19.75 27.07
C LEU A 506 3.61 20.50 28.32
N ALA A 507 2.51 20.08 28.94
CA ALA A 507 1.99 20.73 30.14
C ALA A 507 3.00 20.66 31.31
N PHE A 508 3.65 19.53 31.50
CA PHE A 508 4.69 19.35 32.53
C PHE A 508 5.92 20.25 32.31
N ASN A 509 6.25 20.54 31.04
CA ASN A 509 7.34 21.45 30.68
C ASN A 509 6.88 22.92 30.52
N GLY A 510 5.71 23.28 31.05
CA GLY A 510 5.21 24.65 31.07
C GLY A 510 4.62 25.17 29.74
N LYS A 511 4.48 24.30 28.73
CA LYS A 511 3.95 24.64 27.41
C LYS A 511 2.43 24.38 27.32
N MET A 512 1.67 25.02 28.21
CA MET A 512 0.24 24.76 28.38
C MET A 512 -0.58 25.08 27.11
N SER A 513 -0.23 26.14 26.37
CA SER A 513 -0.93 26.51 25.12
C SER A 513 -0.80 25.42 24.05
N GLU A 514 0.40 24.87 23.88
CA GLU A 514 0.68 23.77 22.94
C GLU A 514 -0.02 22.47 23.41
N ALA A 515 -0.05 22.21 24.73
CA ALA A 515 -0.77 21.08 25.31
C ALA A 515 -2.28 21.16 25.03
N MET A 516 -2.89 22.32 25.19
CA MET A 516 -4.32 22.54 24.88
C MET A 516 -4.62 22.32 23.40
N HIS A 517 -3.72 22.72 22.48
CA HIS A 517 -3.85 22.40 21.06
C HIS A 517 -3.88 20.89 20.80
N GLN A 518 -3.04 20.11 21.49
CA GLN A 518 -3.10 18.62 21.36
C GLN A 518 -4.45 18.08 21.84
N LEU A 519 -5.04 18.63 22.90
CA LEU A 519 -6.38 18.23 23.35
C LEU A 519 -7.47 18.60 22.33
N GLN A 520 -7.35 19.71 21.63
CA GLN A 520 -8.25 20.07 20.53
C GLN A 520 -8.15 19.07 19.38
N LEU A 521 -6.93 18.63 19.00
CA LEU A 521 -6.72 17.58 17.99
C LEU A 521 -7.34 16.25 18.43
N ILE A 522 -7.20 15.86 19.70
CA ILE A 522 -7.83 14.67 20.27
C ILE A 522 -9.36 14.77 20.16
N ARG A 523 -9.94 15.90 20.55
CA ARG A 523 -11.38 16.14 20.42
C ARG A 523 -11.84 16.00 18.98
N GLY A 524 -11.07 16.59 18.04
CA GLY A 524 -11.40 16.59 16.59
C GLY A 524 -11.28 15.22 15.92
N LEU A 525 -10.29 14.39 16.34
CA LEU A 525 -9.99 13.11 15.69
C LEU A 525 -10.58 11.90 16.42
N TYR A 526 -10.88 12.01 17.72
CA TYR A 526 -11.29 10.86 18.54
C TYR A 526 -12.57 11.11 19.35
N HIS A 527 -13.15 12.33 19.31
CA HIS A 527 -14.33 12.72 20.11
C HIS A 527 -14.18 12.48 21.61
N VAL A 528 -12.96 12.61 22.12
CA VAL A 528 -12.69 12.53 23.56
C VAL A 528 -12.37 13.93 24.06
N GLU A 529 -13.05 14.34 25.12
CA GLU A 529 -12.80 15.62 25.79
C GLU A 529 -11.95 15.41 27.04
N HIS A 530 -10.93 16.24 27.19
CA HIS A 530 -10.09 16.32 28.37
C HIS A 530 -10.00 17.76 28.84
N SER A 531 -9.89 17.95 30.15
CA SER A 531 -9.64 19.23 30.76
C SER A 531 -8.13 19.46 30.98
N ALA A 532 -7.74 20.73 31.13
CA ALA A 532 -6.35 21.07 31.46
C ALA A 532 -5.90 20.46 32.78
N SER A 533 -6.82 20.27 33.75
CA SER A 533 -6.53 19.63 35.05
C SER A 533 -6.11 18.16 34.88
N ASP A 534 -6.65 17.44 33.88
CA ASP A 534 -6.37 16.03 33.70
C ASP A 534 -4.91 15.78 33.24
N LEU A 535 -4.26 16.78 32.61
CA LEU A 535 -2.94 16.65 32.03
C LEU A 535 -1.84 16.38 33.05
N LEU A 536 -1.94 16.97 34.25
CA LEU A 536 -0.93 16.83 35.29
C LEU A 536 -1.30 15.76 36.32
N GLU A 537 -2.45 15.12 36.19
CA GLU A 537 -2.80 13.96 37.00
C GLU A 537 -2.08 12.71 36.52
N ASN A 538 -1.57 11.88 37.44
CA ASN A 538 -0.90 10.62 37.11
C ASN A 538 -1.93 9.52 36.80
N LYS A 539 -2.75 9.77 35.78
CA LYS A 539 -3.76 8.87 35.26
C LYS A 539 -3.48 8.55 33.79
N ASP A 540 -3.83 7.34 33.38
CA ASP A 540 -3.83 7.00 31.96
C ASP A 540 -5.04 7.64 31.24
N HIS A 541 -5.10 7.47 29.93
CA HIS A 541 -6.19 7.96 29.08
C HIS A 541 -7.58 7.39 29.43
N ASN A 542 -7.65 6.32 30.22
CA ASN A 542 -8.90 5.73 30.75
C ASN A 542 -9.22 6.21 32.19
N GLY A 543 -8.47 7.18 32.72
CA GLY A 543 -8.63 7.68 34.07
C GLY A 543 -8.10 6.76 35.18
N LYS A 544 -7.39 5.67 34.82
CA LYS A 544 -6.77 4.75 35.76
C LYS A 544 -5.45 5.31 36.29
N ALA A 545 -5.26 5.35 37.61
CA ALA A 545 -3.99 5.76 38.21
C ALA A 545 -2.84 4.90 37.68
N LEU A 546 -1.79 5.57 37.18
CA LEU A 546 -0.56 4.91 36.71
C LEU A 546 0.35 4.66 37.93
N PRO A 547 1.12 3.56 37.91
CA PRO A 547 2.11 3.35 38.96
C PRO A 547 3.12 4.50 38.96
N LEU A 548 3.44 5.05 40.14
CA LEU A 548 4.50 6.02 40.31
C LEU A 548 5.83 5.34 39.95
N VAL A 549 6.34 5.63 38.75
CA VAL A 549 7.72 5.26 38.40
C VAL A 549 8.63 6.17 39.23
N ALA A 550 9.37 5.60 40.14
CA ALA A 550 10.35 6.33 40.93
C ALA A 550 11.30 7.06 39.96
N VAL A 551 11.33 8.38 40.09
CA VAL A 551 12.29 9.22 39.36
C VAL A 551 13.67 8.89 39.94
N SER A 552 14.38 7.93 39.33
CA SER A 552 15.81 7.78 39.59
C SER A 552 16.50 8.97 38.91
N GLY A 553 16.86 9.95 39.71
CA GLY A 553 17.70 11.07 39.30
C GLY A 553 19.09 10.54 38.92
N ALA A 554 19.26 10.24 37.65
CA ALA A 554 20.58 10.10 37.04
C ALA A 554 20.77 11.29 36.10
N ALA A 555 21.50 12.27 36.58
CA ALA A 555 22.03 13.37 35.79
C ALA A 555 22.80 12.79 34.59
N LEU A 556 22.31 13.04 33.38
CA LEU A 556 23.11 12.93 32.17
C LEU A 556 23.98 14.17 32.08
N VAL A 557 25.22 14.05 32.56
CA VAL A 557 26.35 14.89 32.19
C VAL A 557 27.05 14.20 31.03
N HIS A 558 27.14 14.90 29.92
CA HIS A 558 27.86 14.82 28.65
C HIS A 558 27.04 14.47 27.43
#